data_61c93d147df91ce4d33d136593a2b683
#
_entry.id   61c93d147df91ce4d33d136593a2b683
#
_cell.length_a   1.000
_cell.length_b   1.000
_cell.length_c   1.000
_cell.angle_alpha   90.00
_cell.angle_beta   90.00
_cell.angle_gamma   90.00
#
_symmetry.space_group_name_H-M   'P 1'
#
loop_
_entity.id
_entity.type
_entity.pdbx_description
1 polymer ?
#
loop_
_entity_poly.entity_id
_entity_poly.type
_entity_poly.pdbx_seq_one_letter_code
_entity_poly.pdbx_strand_id
1 'polypeptide(L)'
;LGSIKGSDVTLALHSGNGVAVSISGQDLKGTALNALQNIDLTVDSNAWNIPAAMAASKKAEATKQLSVKDTGAFPVAVNIHVNVGAENSGKYANLYRYNAEKKQLEYCGSFPVTRNGQSTFALKQGGDYMVTVTAAQPKETVYFNSGNYAVKAGDTLSAIAKRNHMTLTELKAKNPQIKDLHKIRVGQKLNLN
;
A
#
# COMPACT_ATOMS: atom_id res chain seq x y z
N LEU A 1 18.37 -12.89 -17.52
CA LEU A 1 18.80 -11.66 -16.80
C LEU A 1 20.24 -11.29 -17.10
N GLY A 2 21.16 -12.28 -17.22
CA GLY A 2 22.56 -12.01 -17.54
C GLY A 2 22.78 -11.23 -18.86
N SER A 3 21.99 -11.51 -19.86
CA SER A 3 22.08 -10.89 -21.21
C SER A 3 21.72 -9.40 -21.21
N ILE A 4 20.95 -8.91 -20.24
CA ILE A 4 20.54 -7.50 -20.17
C ILE A 4 21.30 -6.70 -19.09
N LYS A 5 22.23 -7.33 -18.40
CA LYS A 5 23.01 -6.69 -17.33
C LYS A 5 23.75 -5.45 -17.84
N GLY A 6 23.50 -4.29 -17.21
CA GLY A 6 24.13 -3.02 -17.56
C GLY A 6 23.66 -2.40 -18.88
N SER A 7 22.67 -3.00 -19.55
CA SER A 7 22.09 -2.47 -20.78
C SER A 7 20.87 -1.58 -20.52
N ASP A 8 20.42 -0.85 -21.54
CA ASP A 8 19.17 -0.07 -21.50
C ASP A 8 17.92 -0.94 -21.69
N VAL A 9 18.09 -2.26 -21.74
CA VAL A 9 16.97 -3.20 -21.90
C VAL A 9 16.26 -3.38 -20.56
N THR A 10 14.94 -3.38 -20.60
CA THR A 10 14.09 -3.69 -19.45
C THR A 10 13.41 -5.03 -19.67
N LEU A 11 13.53 -5.93 -18.70
CA LEU A 11 12.74 -7.16 -18.67
C LEU A 11 11.37 -6.84 -18.04
N ALA A 12 10.28 -7.12 -18.77
CA ALA A 12 8.93 -6.99 -18.26
C ALA A 12 8.22 -8.34 -18.26
N LEU A 13 7.57 -8.66 -17.15
CA LEU A 13 6.74 -9.85 -16.95
C LEU A 13 5.29 -9.40 -16.73
N HIS A 14 4.38 -9.88 -17.58
CA HIS A 14 2.95 -9.57 -17.47
C HIS A 14 2.26 -10.67 -16.66
N SER A 15 1.63 -10.31 -15.53
CA SER A 15 0.90 -11.27 -14.69
C SER A 15 -0.59 -11.35 -15.03
N GLY A 16 -1.06 -10.64 -16.07
CA GLY A 16 -2.49 -10.49 -16.37
C GLY A 16 -3.17 -9.41 -15.51
N ASN A 17 -4.49 -9.28 -15.64
CA ASN A 17 -5.32 -8.33 -14.88
C ASN A 17 -4.80 -6.87 -14.84
N GLY A 18 -4.04 -6.44 -15.86
CA GLY A 18 -3.47 -5.10 -15.94
C GLY A 18 -2.31 -4.87 -14.98
N VAL A 19 -1.59 -5.91 -14.60
CA VAL A 19 -0.37 -5.83 -13.79
C VAL A 19 0.81 -6.38 -14.56
N ALA A 20 1.94 -5.66 -14.51
CA ALA A 20 3.22 -6.13 -15.03
C ALA A 20 4.33 -5.78 -14.04
N VAL A 21 5.37 -6.59 -14.03
CA VAL A 21 6.59 -6.36 -13.24
C VAL A 21 7.75 -6.13 -14.19
N SER A 22 8.61 -5.17 -13.90
CA SER A 22 9.81 -4.94 -14.71
C SER A 22 11.05 -4.70 -13.87
N ILE A 23 12.20 -5.08 -14.44
CA ILE A 23 13.54 -4.84 -13.89
C ILE A 23 14.38 -4.22 -14.99
N SER A 24 15.05 -3.10 -14.71
CA SER A 24 15.99 -2.47 -15.63
C SER A 24 17.31 -3.23 -15.65
N GLY A 25 17.88 -3.44 -16.83
CA GLY A 25 19.23 -4.00 -16.97
C GLY A 25 20.30 -3.11 -16.34
N GLN A 26 20.08 -1.80 -16.30
CA GLN A 26 20.95 -0.83 -15.64
C GLN A 26 21.06 -1.05 -14.12
N ASP A 27 19.99 -1.57 -13.49
CA ASP A 27 19.98 -1.89 -12.06
C ASP A 27 20.67 -3.23 -11.75
N LEU A 28 20.91 -4.07 -12.75
CA LEU A 28 21.56 -5.37 -12.62
C LEU A 28 23.09 -5.24 -12.57
N LYS A 29 23.64 -4.73 -11.46
CA LYS A 29 25.07 -4.53 -11.25
C LYS A 29 25.60 -5.47 -10.17
N GLY A 30 26.87 -5.91 -10.34
CA GLY A 30 27.56 -6.70 -9.32
C GLY A 30 26.86 -8.01 -8.95
N THR A 31 26.72 -8.26 -7.66
CA THR A 31 26.10 -9.46 -7.06
C THR A 31 24.58 -9.49 -7.12
N ALA A 32 23.94 -8.38 -7.49
CA ALA A 32 22.47 -8.26 -7.53
C ALA A 32 21.83 -9.28 -8.49
N LEU A 33 22.50 -9.61 -9.59
CA LEU A 33 22.02 -10.61 -10.54
C LEU A 33 21.86 -12.00 -9.91
N ASN A 34 22.85 -12.44 -9.13
CA ASN A 34 22.82 -13.75 -8.49
C ASN A 34 21.75 -13.80 -7.40
N ALA A 35 21.56 -12.71 -6.67
CA ALA A 35 20.54 -12.60 -5.64
C ALA A 35 19.12 -12.65 -6.23
N LEU A 36 18.90 -12.16 -7.47
CA LEU A 36 17.60 -12.21 -8.14
C LEU A 36 17.21 -13.60 -8.66
N GLN A 37 18.13 -14.53 -8.82
CA GLN A 37 17.83 -15.85 -9.40
C GLN A 37 16.84 -16.68 -8.59
N ASN A 38 16.69 -16.39 -7.30
CA ASN A 38 15.83 -17.13 -6.37
C ASN A 38 14.62 -16.31 -5.89
N ILE A 39 14.33 -15.17 -6.51
CA ILE A 39 13.21 -14.32 -6.13
C ILE A 39 11.98 -14.69 -6.96
N ASP A 40 10.88 -15.01 -6.29
CA ASP A 40 9.59 -15.24 -6.92
C ASP A 40 8.80 -13.93 -7.06
N LEU A 41 8.86 -13.35 -8.26
CA LEU A 41 8.16 -12.11 -8.61
C LEU A 41 6.73 -12.36 -9.12
N THR A 42 6.16 -13.52 -8.86
CA THR A 42 4.75 -13.78 -9.19
C THR A 42 3.87 -12.79 -8.43
N VAL A 43 2.97 -12.12 -9.17
CA VAL A 43 2.00 -11.19 -8.61
C VAL A 43 0.61 -11.77 -8.72
N ASP A 44 -0.06 -11.90 -7.58
CA ASP A 44 -1.49 -12.19 -7.49
C ASP A 44 -2.25 -10.88 -7.30
N SER A 45 -3.35 -10.71 -8.01
CA SER A 45 -4.23 -9.54 -7.93
C SER A 45 -5.59 -9.86 -7.30
N ASN A 46 -5.73 -10.98 -6.61
CA ASN A 46 -6.95 -11.35 -5.90
C ASN A 46 -7.20 -10.42 -4.70
N ALA A 47 -8.47 -10.17 -4.44
CA ALA A 47 -8.88 -9.33 -3.33
C ALA A 47 -8.67 -10.01 -1.97
N TRP A 48 -8.06 -9.32 -1.03
CA TRP A 48 -8.01 -9.77 0.37
C TRP A 48 -9.15 -9.15 1.17
N ASN A 49 -9.77 -9.96 2.00
CA ASN A 49 -10.83 -9.52 2.89
C ASN A 49 -10.26 -9.10 4.25
N ILE A 50 -9.33 -8.13 4.26
CA ILE A 50 -8.82 -7.56 5.49
C ILE A 50 -9.46 -6.20 5.79
N PRO A 51 -9.79 -5.90 7.07
CA PRO A 51 -10.46 -4.65 7.43
C PRO A 51 -9.73 -3.38 7.00
N ALA A 52 -8.38 -3.39 7.01
CA ALA A 52 -7.58 -2.26 6.56
C ALA A 52 -7.79 -1.96 5.06
N ALA A 53 -7.82 -2.99 4.19
CA ALA A 53 -8.09 -2.83 2.77
C ALA A 53 -9.53 -2.37 2.52
N MET A 54 -10.50 -2.91 3.24
CA MET A 54 -11.90 -2.49 3.16
C MET A 54 -12.09 -1.02 3.58
N ALA A 55 -11.38 -0.58 4.64
CA ALA A 55 -11.41 0.82 5.08
C ALA A 55 -10.80 1.77 4.05
N ALA A 56 -9.69 1.38 3.43
CA ALA A 56 -9.05 2.15 2.36
C ALA A 56 -9.95 2.26 1.12
N SER A 57 -10.62 1.17 0.73
CA SER A 57 -11.52 1.12 -0.42
C SER A 57 -12.68 2.10 -0.32
N LYS A 58 -13.21 2.33 0.88
CA LYS A 58 -14.33 3.27 1.09
C LYS A 58 -14.01 4.73 0.78
N LYS A 59 -12.71 5.09 0.75
CA LYS A 59 -12.25 6.47 0.53
C LYS A 59 -11.59 6.68 -0.83
N ALA A 60 -11.55 5.65 -1.66
CA ALA A 60 -10.89 5.66 -2.95
C ALA A 60 -11.91 5.62 -4.09
N GLU A 61 -11.58 6.25 -5.20
CA GLU A 61 -12.36 6.20 -6.44
C GLU A 61 -12.18 4.87 -7.17
N ALA A 62 -10.99 4.29 -7.03
CA ALA A 62 -10.67 2.94 -7.52
C ALA A 62 -9.64 2.29 -6.60
N THR A 63 -9.62 0.97 -6.58
CA THR A 63 -8.67 0.20 -5.77
C THR A 63 -8.17 -1.03 -6.51
N LYS A 64 -6.94 -1.43 -6.21
CA LYS A 64 -6.37 -2.70 -6.66
C LYS A 64 -5.52 -3.29 -5.55
N GLN A 65 -5.64 -4.60 -5.35
CA GLN A 65 -4.86 -5.33 -4.36
C GLN A 65 -3.88 -6.23 -5.10
N LEU A 66 -2.66 -6.32 -4.57
CA LEU A 66 -1.54 -7.01 -5.20
C LEU A 66 -0.78 -7.77 -4.12
N SER A 67 -0.49 -9.04 -4.36
CA SER A 67 0.42 -9.84 -3.53
C SER A 67 1.62 -10.26 -4.36
N VAL A 68 2.80 -9.78 -4.00
CA VAL A 68 4.06 -10.25 -4.57
C VAL A 68 4.55 -11.41 -3.69
N LYS A 69 4.73 -12.59 -4.28
CA LYS A 69 4.88 -13.85 -3.56
C LYS A 69 6.11 -13.89 -2.66
N ASP A 70 7.25 -13.41 -3.15
CA ASP A 70 8.41 -13.24 -2.28
C ASP A 70 8.18 -12.06 -1.35
N THR A 71 8.37 -12.24 -0.05
CA THR A 71 8.16 -11.19 0.97
C THR A 71 9.45 -10.51 1.41
N GLY A 72 10.60 -11.00 0.92
CA GLY A 72 11.92 -10.49 1.24
C GLY A 72 12.26 -9.14 0.57
N ALA A 73 13.37 -8.57 1.00
CA ALA A 73 13.92 -7.38 0.36
C ALA A 73 14.49 -7.71 -1.02
N PHE A 74 14.24 -6.86 -2.00
CA PHE A 74 14.79 -7.01 -3.33
C PHE A 74 16.20 -6.41 -3.42
N PRO A 75 17.15 -7.10 -4.05
CA PRO A 75 18.53 -6.60 -4.22
C PRO A 75 18.60 -5.44 -5.24
N VAL A 76 17.56 -5.24 -6.03
CA VAL A 76 17.41 -4.15 -7.00
C VAL A 76 16.00 -3.61 -6.95
N ALA A 77 15.77 -2.44 -7.55
CA ALA A 77 14.42 -1.91 -7.72
C ALA A 77 13.62 -2.80 -8.67
N VAL A 78 12.46 -3.27 -8.19
CA VAL A 78 11.47 -4.00 -8.99
C VAL A 78 10.33 -3.04 -9.24
N ASN A 79 10.12 -2.66 -10.51
CA ASN A 79 9.02 -1.79 -10.88
C ASN A 79 7.76 -2.64 -11.09
N ILE A 80 6.67 -2.24 -10.44
CA ILE A 80 5.35 -2.80 -10.70
C ILE A 80 4.49 -1.77 -11.44
N HIS A 81 3.93 -2.18 -12.56
CA HIS A 81 3.04 -1.38 -13.40
C HIS A 81 1.62 -1.85 -13.14
N VAL A 82 0.74 -0.93 -12.78
CA VAL A 82 -0.64 -1.25 -12.43
C VAL A 82 -1.58 -0.42 -13.29
N ASN A 83 -2.47 -1.09 -14.01
CA ASN A 83 -3.56 -0.42 -14.71
C ASN A 83 -4.73 -0.25 -13.74
N VAL A 84 -5.08 0.99 -13.45
CA VAL A 84 -6.20 1.38 -12.56
C VAL A 84 -7.38 1.96 -13.36
N GLY A 85 -7.35 1.89 -14.69
CA GLY A 85 -8.39 2.39 -15.59
C GLY A 85 -8.08 3.77 -16.16
N ALA A 86 -8.34 3.94 -17.46
CA ALA A 86 -8.09 5.20 -18.19
C ALA A 86 -8.97 6.34 -17.67
N GLU A 87 -10.13 6.05 -17.10
CA GLU A 87 -11.03 7.00 -16.45
C GLU A 87 -10.42 7.69 -15.24
N ASN A 88 -9.33 7.13 -14.73
CA ASN A 88 -8.55 7.68 -13.63
C ASN A 88 -7.34 8.51 -14.08
N SER A 89 -7.22 8.77 -15.38
CA SER A 89 -6.15 9.62 -15.92
C SER A 89 -6.09 10.99 -15.24
N GLY A 90 -4.87 11.44 -14.95
CA GLY A 90 -4.62 12.73 -14.28
C GLY A 90 -4.84 12.72 -12.75
N LYS A 91 -5.32 11.63 -12.20
CA LYS A 91 -5.39 11.40 -10.74
C LYS A 91 -4.10 10.77 -10.21
N TYR A 92 -4.10 10.42 -8.94
CA TYR A 92 -2.97 9.82 -8.26
C TYR A 92 -3.30 8.42 -7.76
N ALA A 93 -2.43 7.47 -8.09
CA ALA A 93 -2.43 6.15 -7.51
C ALA A 93 -1.51 6.14 -6.28
N ASN A 94 -2.06 5.76 -5.13
CA ASN A 94 -1.39 5.75 -3.84
C ASN A 94 -1.09 4.32 -3.46
N LEU A 95 0.18 3.99 -3.27
CA LEU A 95 0.63 2.67 -2.89
C LEU A 95 0.72 2.55 -1.38
N TYR A 96 0.17 1.47 -0.85
CA TYR A 96 0.26 1.06 0.55
C TYR A 96 0.77 -0.37 0.62
N ARG A 97 1.60 -0.67 1.62
CA ARG A 97 2.02 -2.03 1.97
C ARG A 97 1.28 -2.48 3.21
N TYR A 98 0.77 -3.70 3.21
CA TYR A 98 0.17 -4.28 4.40
C TYR A 98 1.24 -4.77 5.37
N ASN A 99 1.18 -4.28 6.60
CA ASN A 99 1.99 -4.75 7.71
C ASN A 99 1.14 -5.69 8.56
N ALA A 100 1.42 -7.00 8.46
CA ALA A 100 0.64 -8.03 9.14
C ALA A 100 0.78 -7.98 10.67
N GLU A 101 1.96 -7.59 11.20
CA GLU A 101 2.18 -7.47 12.64
C GLU A 101 1.35 -6.33 13.24
N LYS A 102 1.35 -5.18 12.58
CA LYS A 102 0.59 -3.99 12.99
C LYS A 102 -0.87 -4.03 12.54
N LYS A 103 -1.22 -4.96 11.64
CA LYS A 103 -2.54 -5.09 10.99
C LYS A 103 -3.01 -3.78 10.36
N GLN A 104 -2.11 -3.09 9.63
CA GLN A 104 -2.38 -1.79 9.02
C GLN A 104 -1.74 -1.67 7.65
N LEU A 105 -2.25 -0.73 6.84
CA LEU A 105 -1.64 -0.32 5.60
C LEU A 105 -0.65 0.82 5.88
N GLU A 106 0.59 0.66 5.44
CA GLU A 106 1.66 1.65 5.52
C GLU A 106 1.80 2.33 4.16
N TYR A 107 1.71 3.66 4.15
CA TYR A 107 1.84 4.45 2.94
C TYR A 107 3.27 4.37 2.37
N CYS A 108 3.38 4.04 1.09
CA CYS A 108 4.64 3.91 0.38
C CYS A 108 4.92 5.04 -0.60
N GLY A 109 3.87 5.72 -1.10
CA GLY A 109 4.02 6.83 -2.02
C GLY A 109 2.78 7.07 -2.87
N SER A 110 2.79 8.18 -3.60
CA SER A 110 1.73 8.59 -4.52
C SER A 110 2.33 8.90 -5.88
N PHE A 111 1.73 8.34 -6.93
CA PHE A 111 2.26 8.36 -8.29
C PHE A 111 1.17 8.76 -9.28
N PRO A 112 1.50 9.50 -10.34
CA PRO A 112 0.50 9.93 -11.30
C PRO A 112 -0.06 8.75 -12.10
N VAL A 113 -1.33 8.85 -12.43
CA VAL A 113 -1.98 7.94 -13.37
C VAL A 113 -1.86 8.52 -14.79
N THR A 114 -1.26 7.76 -15.68
CA THR A 114 -1.06 8.16 -17.09
C THR A 114 -2.38 8.18 -17.85
N ARG A 115 -2.36 8.71 -19.09
CA ARG A 115 -3.54 8.74 -19.98
C ARG A 115 -4.13 7.35 -20.26
N ASN A 116 -3.30 6.32 -20.23
CA ASN A 116 -3.74 4.93 -20.44
C ASN A 116 -4.17 4.23 -19.13
N GLY A 117 -4.33 4.98 -18.04
CA GLY A 117 -4.73 4.43 -16.74
C GLY A 117 -3.63 3.69 -16.00
N GLN A 118 -2.37 3.82 -16.39
CA GLN A 118 -1.26 3.13 -15.75
C GLN A 118 -0.57 4.00 -14.69
N SER A 119 -0.11 3.36 -13.64
CA SER A 119 0.82 3.92 -12.66
C SER A 119 1.95 2.93 -12.39
N THR A 120 3.16 3.43 -12.10
CA THR A 120 4.35 2.61 -11.87
C THR A 120 4.93 2.90 -10.50
N PHE A 121 5.23 1.84 -9.77
CA PHE A 121 5.77 1.90 -8.41
C PHE A 121 7.09 1.11 -8.34
N ALA A 122 8.12 1.68 -7.72
CA ALA A 122 9.34 0.97 -7.41
C ALA A 122 9.20 0.26 -6.06
N LEU A 123 9.17 -1.06 -6.08
CA LEU A 123 9.12 -1.89 -4.87
C LEU A 123 10.53 -2.23 -4.40
N LYS A 124 10.75 -2.16 -3.10
CA LYS A 124 12.00 -2.55 -2.43
C LYS A 124 11.93 -3.96 -1.82
N GLN A 125 10.75 -4.51 -1.71
CA GLN A 125 10.47 -5.85 -1.16
C GLN A 125 9.14 -6.35 -1.68
N GLY A 126 8.88 -7.63 -1.53
CA GLY A 126 7.58 -8.21 -1.83
C GLY A 126 6.59 -8.12 -0.67
N GLY A 127 5.50 -8.87 -0.78
CA GLY A 127 4.39 -8.90 0.17
C GLY A 127 3.09 -8.32 -0.40
N ASP A 128 2.17 -7.95 0.49
CA ASP A 128 0.84 -7.50 0.13
C ASP A 128 0.77 -5.98 -0.01
N TYR A 129 0.27 -5.53 -1.14
CA TYR A 129 0.14 -4.11 -1.48
C TYR A 129 -1.28 -3.76 -1.88
N MET A 130 -1.69 -2.54 -1.55
CA MET A 130 -2.93 -1.97 -2.01
C MET A 130 -2.67 -0.66 -2.74
N VAL A 131 -3.25 -0.52 -3.91
CA VAL A 131 -3.30 0.73 -4.66
C VAL A 131 -4.69 1.33 -4.49
N THR A 132 -4.76 2.60 -4.12
CA THR A 132 -5.99 3.39 -4.13
C THR A 132 -5.84 4.57 -5.08
N VAL A 133 -6.91 4.98 -5.73
CA VAL A 133 -6.90 6.16 -6.60
C VAL A 133 -7.65 7.31 -5.93
N THR A 134 -7.03 8.50 -5.96
CA THR A 134 -7.61 9.74 -5.42
C THR A 134 -7.33 10.92 -6.35
N ALA A 135 -8.20 11.94 -6.34
CA ALA A 135 -8.03 13.14 -7.18
C ALA A 135 -6.77 13.95 -6.83
N ALA A 136 -6.30 13.90 -5.59
CA ALA A 136 -5.11 14.61 -5.13
C ALA A 136 -4.20 13.67 -4.33
N GLN A 137 -2.91 14.02 -4.29
CA GLN A 137 -1.95 13.31 -3.44
C GLN A 137 -2.34 13.44 -1.95
N PRO A 138 -2.24 12.37 -1.16
CA PRO A 138 -2.39 12.46 0.28
C PRO A 138 -1.33 13.41 0.87
N LYS A 139 -1.76 14.32 1.73
CA LYS A 139 -0.86 15.28 2.39
C LYS A 139 -0.04 14.67 3.53
N GLU A 140 -0.46 13.55 4.06
CA GLU A 140 0.14 12.87 5.22
C GLU A 140 0.21 11.37 4.97
N THR A 141 1.11 10.71 5.68
CA THR A 141 1.16 9.23 5.73
C THR A 141 -0.16 8.69 6.27
N VAL A 142 -0.83 7.89 5.46
CA VAL A 142 -2.14 7.35 5.78
C VAL A 142 -1.97 5.94 6.32
N TYR A 143 -2.49 5.67 7.50
CA TYR A 143 -2.56 4.35 8.08
C TYR A 143 -4.03 3.93 8.20
N PHE A 144 -4.38 2.79 7.60
CA PHE A 144 -5.71 2.21 7.75
C PHE A 144 -5.61 1.03 8.71
N ASN A 145 -6.14 1.18 9.90
CA ASN A 145 -6.14 0.10 10.89
C ASN A 145 -7.22 -0.94 10.61
N SER A 146 -6.97 -2.16 11.06
CA SER A 146 -7.85 -3.33 10.90
C SER A 146 -9.07 -3.34 11.85
N GLY A 147 -9.56 -2.20 12.26
CA GLY A 147 -10.81 -2.10 12.98
C GLY A 147 -10.74 -1.97 14.50
N ASN A 148 -9.67 -2.41 15.15
CA ASN A 148 -9.51 -2.26 16.61
C ASN A 148 -8.15 -1.64 16.94
N TYR A 149 -8.14 -0.62 17.78
CA TYR A 149 -6.94 0.03 18.29
C TYR A 149 -6.89 -0.07 19.82
N ALA A 150 -5.76 -0.50 20.35
CA ALA A 150 -5.51 -0.42 21.78
C ALA A 150 -4.80 0.89 22.12
N VAL A 151 -5.39 1.69 22.97
CA VAL A 151 -4.83 2.98 23.44
C VAL A 151 -3.46 2.76 24.08
N LYS A 152 -2.48 3.57 23.68
CA LYS A 152 -1.11 3.55 24.20
C LYS A 152 -0.88 4.76 25.12
N ALA A 153 0.18 4.69 25.93
CA ALA A 153 0.60 5.84 26.74
C ALA A 153 0.87 7.07 25.84
N GLY A 154 0.36 8.23 26.24
CA GLY A 154 0.46 9.48 25.49
C GLY A 154 -0.56 9.66 24.36
N ASP A 155 -1.44 8.69 24.13
CA ASP A 155 -2.50 8.84 23.14
C ASP A 155 -3.61 9.78 23.62
N THR A 156 -4.17 10.52 22.66
CA THR A 156 -5.45 11.22 22.80
C THR A 156 -6.41 10.75 21.71
N LEU A 157 -7.71 10.83 21.96
CA LEU A 157 -8.72 10.46 20.96
C LEU A 157 -8.58 11.28 19.68
N SER A 158 -8.25 12.57 19.78
CA SER A 158 -8.02 13.43 18.62
C SER A 158 -6.82 12.99 17.79
N ALA A 159 -5.70 12.62 18.45
CA ALA A 159 -4.52 12.11 17.76
C ALA A 159 -4.77 10.74 17.13
N ILE A 160 -5.53 9.87 17.80
CA ILE A 160 -5.94 8.56 17.26
C ILE A 160 -6.85 8.76 16.06
N ALA A 161 -7.86 9.63 16.14
CA ALA A 161 -8.76 9.95 15.03
C ALA A 161 -7.97 10.48 13.83
N LYS A 162 -7.11 11.49 14.04
CA LYS A 162 -6.27 12.08 12.99
C LYS A 162 -5.38 11.03 12.29
N ARG A 163 -4.69 10.18 13.06
CA ARG A 163 -3.84 9.10 12.50
C ARG A 163 -4.63 8.06 11.69
N ASN A 164 -5.93 7.93 11.96
CA ASN A 164 -6.81 6.99 11.27
C ASN A 164 -7.75 7.67 10.26
N HIS A 165 -7.43 8.93 9.86
CA HIS A 165 -8.16 9.70 8.85
C HIS A 165 -9.68 9.79 9.11
N MET A 166 -10.03 9.88 10.38
CA MET A 166 -11.40 10.11 10.83
C MET A 166 -11.47 11.36 11.70
N THR A 167 -12.63 11.97 11.73
CA THR A 167 -12.93 13.04 12.67
C THR A 167 -13.10 12.47 14.08
N LEU A 168 -12.92 13.29 15.09
CA LEU A 168 -13.22 12.90 16.47
C LEU A 168 -14.68 12.46 16.64
N THR A 169 -15.60 13.09 15.90
CA THR A 169 -17.03 12.76 15.88
C THR A 169 -17.26 11.36 15.31
N GLU A 170 -16.61 11.00 14.21
CA GLU A 170 -16.69 9.65 13.63
C GLU A 170 -16.11 8.60 14.58
N LEU A 171 -14.97 8.89 15.20
CA LEU A 171 -14.37 7.97 16.19
C LEU A 171 -15.30 7.76 17.39
N LYS A 172 -15.93 8.82 17.89
CA LYS A 172 -16.90 8.74 18.98
C LYS A 172 -18.16 7.95 18.59
N ALA A 173 -18.70 8.18 17.39
CA ALA A 173 -19.87 7.45 16.90
C ALA A 173 -19.64 5.94 16.83
N LYS A 174 -18.39 5.52 16.47
CA LYS A 174 -17.97 4.12 16.44
C LYS A 174 -17.68 3.54 17.82
N ASN A 175 -17.57 4.39 18.84
CA ASN A 175 -17.21 4.03 20.21
C ASN A 175 -18.19 4.65 21.23
N PRO A 176 -19.47 4.26 21.20
CA PRO A 176 -20.50 4.85 22.08
C PRO A 176 -20.25 4.64 23.57
N GLN A 177 -19.38 3.67 23.92
CA GLN A 177 -18.93 3.44 25.30
C GLN A 177 -18.06 4.58 25.85
N ILE A 178 -17.50 5.46 24.98
CA ILE A 178 -16.70 6.62 25.39
C ILE A 178 -17.65 7.76 25.73
N LYS A 179 -17.90 7.95 27.03
CA LYS A 179 -18.76 9.05 27.51
C LYS A 179 -18.02 10.38 27.60
N ASP A 180 -16.72 10.34 27.96
CA ASP A 180 -15.85 11.50 28.12
C ASP A 180 -14.66 11.40 27.16
N LEU A 181 -14.54 12.39 26.26
CA LEU A 181 -13.48 12.42 25.22
C LEU A 181 -12.07 12.66 25.78
N HIS A 182 -11.98 13.13 27.03
CA HIS A 182 -10.71 13.39 27.71
C HIS A 182 -10.26 12.23 28.60
N LYS A 183 -11.09 11.19 28.73
CA LYS A 183 -10.83 10.05 29.63
C LYS A 183 -10.73 8.74 28.85
N ILE A 184 -9.54 8.45 28.34
CA ILE A 184 -9.19 7.14 27.79
C ILE A 184 -8.08 6.50 28.62
N ARG A 185 -8.02 5.18 28.64
CA ARG A 185 -7.04 4.42 29.44
C ARG A 185 -6.13 3.62 28.52
N VAL A 186 -4.85 3.50 28.91
CA VAL A 186 -3.91 2.61 28.20
C VAL A 186 -4.48 1.19 28.19
N GLY A 187 -4.43 0.54 27.02
CA GLY A 187 -5.03 -0.78 26.79
C GLY A 187 -6.52 -0.75 26.43
N GLN A 188 -7.21 0.38 26.56
CA GLN A 188 -8.61 0.51 26.13
C GLN A 188 -8.73 0.22 24.63
N LYS A 189 -9.64 -0.69 24.25
CA LYS A 189 -9.90 -1.00 22.84
C LYS A 189 -10.87 0.00 22.24
N LEU A 190 -10.50 0.56 21.09
CA LEU A 190 -11.32 1.45 20.28
C LEU A 190 -11.66 0.78 18.97
N ASN A 191 -12.90 0.91 18.54
CA ASN A 191 -13.34 0.51 17.21
C ASN A 191 -13.04 1.65 16.22
N LEU A 192 -12.34 1.33 15.13
CA LEU A 192 -11.97 2.29 14.08
C LEU A 192 -12.73 2.04 12.76
N ASN A 193 -13.55 0.99 12.68
CA ASN A 193 -14.36 0.64 11.49
C ASN A 193 -15.74 1.25 11.52
#